data_3ab6400f3f438ed5265a2a26f2c12a2d
#
_entry.id   3ab6400f3f438ed5265a2a26f2c12a2d
#
_cell.length_a   1.000
_cell.length_b   1.000
_cell.length_c   1.000
_cell.angle_alpha   90.00
_cell.angle_beta   90.00
_cell.angle_gamma   90.00
#
_symmetry.space_group_name_H-M   'P 1'
#
loop_
_entity.id
_entity.type
_entity.pdbx_description
1 polymer ?
#
loop_
_entity_poly.entity_id
_entity_poly.type
_entity_poly.pdbx_seq_one_letter_code
_entity_poly.pdbx_strand_id
1 'polypeptide(L)'
;MEIFDYVWMGFVITGLGTLFLLGEILVNMRGIFGLLGLGFMIVYFSAFVETSSFIIMLIIYFVGLLLIIIDGKILNDGTLATLGAASMLTSVALAAPDLTSGLYAVVGVLIGGGASFLFLKVFKKRKMWTKITLKYQLTKEGGYNSMNEGYEKLVNEEAITLTDLRPVGTIKIHDNNYSAVSNGQWIAKDSPVRVIEVDGTKILVEKIEQA
;
A
#
# COMPACT_ATOMS: atom_id res chain seq x y z
N MET A 1 11.08 45.25 -2.02
CA MET A 1 10.16 44.18 -1.72
C MET A 1 8.78 44.36 -2.30
N GLU A 2 8.63 45.19 -3.31
CA GLU A 2 7.33 45.55 -3.93
C GLU A 2 6.57 44.36 -4.56
N ILE A 3 7.24 43.23 -4.84
CA ILE A 3 6.61 42.08 -5.50
C ILE A 3 5.65 41.33 -4.55
N PHE A 4 5.92 41.35 -3.25
CA PHE A 4 5.08 40.68 -2.25
C PHE A 4 3.84 41.51 -1.87
N ASP A 5 3.77 42.79 -2.29
CA ASP A 5 2.63 43.65 -2.06
C ASP A 5 1.41 43.30 -2.96
N TYR A 6 1.66 42.47 -4.00
CA TYR A 6 0.57 41.97 -4.83
C TYR A 6 -0.18 40.82 -4.17
N VAL A 7 -1.48 40.97 -3.96
CA VAL A 7 -2.38 40.03 -3.31
C VAL A 7 -2.30 38.61 -3.92
N TRP A 8 -2.11 38.51 -5.23
CA TRP A 8 -2.03 37.23 -5.93
C TRP A 8 -0.68 36.50 -5.76
N MET A 9 0.33 37.16 -5.22
CA MET A 9 1.66 36.55 -5.06
C MET A 9 1.61 35.38 -4.06
N GLY A 10 0.79 35.51 -3.00
CA GLY A 10 0.53 34.42 -2.06
C GLY A 10 0.02 33.14 -2.74
N PHE A 11 -0.90 33.30 -3.71
CA PHE A 11 -1.41 32.20 -4.52
C PHE A 11 -0.30 31.45 -5.28
N VAL A 12 0.58 32.19 -5.98
CA VAL A 12 1.64 31.59 -6.78
C VAL A 12 2.65 30.85 -5.91
N ILE A 13 3.09 31.49 -4.83
CA ILE A 13 4.14 30.93 -3.96
C ILE A 13 3.63 29.69 -3.22
N THR A 14 2.46 29.76 -2.61
CA THR A 14 1.88 28.62 -1.90
C THR A 14 1.47 27.50 -2.86
N GLY A 15 0.97 27.87 -4.06
CA GLY A 15 0.65 26.92 -5.11
C GLY A 15 1.86 26.13 -5.59
N LEU A 16 2.95 26.81 -5.94
CA LEU A 16 4.21 26.16 -6.35
C LEU A 16 4.84 25.38 -5.18
N GLY A 17 4.85 25.94 -3.98
CA GLY A 17 5.35 25.27 -2.79
C GLY A 17 4.65 23.93 -2.55
N THR A 18 3.32 23.95 -2.51
CA THR A 18 2.51 22.73 -2.29
C THR A 18 2.61 21.77 -3.46
N LEU A 19 2.60 22.27 -4.71
CA LEU A 19 2.77 21.47 -5.92
C LEU A 19 4.06 20.64 -5.86
N PHE A 20 5.18 21.27 -5.55
CA PHE A 20 6.46 20.57 -5.49
C PHE A 20 6.58 19.66 -4.26
N LEU A 21 6.09 20.05 -3.07
CA LEU A 21 6.12 19.20 -1.89
C LEU A 21 5.30 17.92 -2.09
N LEU A 22 4.06 18.04 -2.53
CA LEU A 22 3.23 16.86 -2.82
C LEU A 22 3.75 16.10 -4.03
N GLY A 23 4.29 16.81 -5.02
CA GLY A 23 4.96 16.22 -6.18
C GLY A 23 6.11 15.30 -5.77
N GLU A 24 6.98 15.70 -4.85
CA GLU A 24 8.07 14.84 -4.34
C GLU A 24 7.56 13.58 -3.65
N ILE A 25 6.39 13.66 -2.98
CA ILE A 25 5.76 12.50 -2.35
C ILE A 25 5.23 11.52 -3.40
N LEU A 26 4.62 12.03 -4.47
CA LEU A 26 3.99 11.23 -5.52
C LEU A 26 5.00 10.62 -6.49
N VAL A 27 6.06 11.39 -6.85
CA VAL A 27 7.06 10.96 -7.82
C VAL A 27 8.47 10.98 -7.24
N ASN A 28 9.40 10.23 -7.82
CA ASN A 28 10.74 10.07 -7.28
C ASN A 28 11.72 11.05 -7.94
N MET A 29 11.73 12.31 -7.49
CA MET A 29 12.65 13.35 -7.98
C MET A 29 13.91 13.50 -7.10
N ARG A 30 14.19 12.49 -6.26
CA ARG A 30 15.40 12.43 -5.40
C ARG A 30 15.58 13.63 -4.48
N GLY A 31 14.48 14.26 -4.04
CA GLY A 31 14.50 15.40 -3.13
C GLY A 31 14.51 16.78 -3.81
N ILE A 32 14.67 16.87 -5.14
CA ILE A 32 14.72 18.17 -5.84
C ILE A 32 13.41 18.92 -5.67
N PHE A 33 12.29 18.27 -5.87
CA PHE A 33 10.97 18.89 -5.69
C PHE A 33 10.72 19.23 -4.21
N GLY A 34 11.19 18.39 -3.28
CA GLY A 34 11.12 18.70 -1.84
C GLY A 34 11.87 19.97 -1.47
N LEU A 35 13.09 20.16 -1.99
CA LEU A 35 13.88 21.38 -1.75
C LEU A 35 13.23 22.62 -2.38
N LEU A 36 12.72 22.51 -3.62
CA LEU A 36 12.03 23.62 -4.27
C LEU A 36 10.76 23.99 -3.48
N GLY A 37 9.93 23.01 -3.12
CA GLY A 37 8.71 23.25 -2.37
C GLY A 37 8.97 23.83 -0.98
N LEU A 38 10.00 23.34 -0.27
CA LEU A 38 10.46 23.91 1.00
C LEU A 38 10.90 25.37 0.82
N GLY A 39 11.68 25.66 -0.22
CA GLY A 39 12.14 27.01 -0.52
C GLY A 39 10.97 27.98 -0.75
N PHE A 40 9.98 27.61 -1.55
CA PHE A 40 8.78 28.44 -1.77
C PHE A 40 8.02 28.69 -0.45
N MET A 41 7.84 27.68 0.39
CA MET A 41 7.13 27.84 1.68
C MET A 41 7.90 28.70 2.66
N ILE A 42 9.23 28.58 2.71
CA ILE A 42 10.08 29.48 3.52
C ILE A 42 9.92 30.92 3.03
N VAL A 43 9.97 31.17 1.73
CA VAL A 43 9.75 32.49 1.14
C VAL A 43 8.36 33.03 1.52
N TYR A 44 7.31 32.23 1.37
CA TYR A 44 5.95 32.65 1.76
C TYR A 44 5.89 33.09 3.20
N PHE A 45 6.25 32.21 4.14
CA PHE A 45 6.15 32.51 5.57
C PHE A 45 7.09 33.65 5.99
N SER A 46 8.29 33.77 5.41
CA SER A 46 9.21 34.87 5.72
C SER A 46 8.75 36.21 5.21
N ALA A 47 7.95 36.24 4.14
CA ALA A 47 7.44 37.48 3.56
C ALA A 47 6.18 38.01 4.26
N PHE A 48 5.35 37.11 4.77
CA PHE A 48 4.01 37.45 5.28
C PHE A 48 3.84 37.30 6.78
N VAL A 49 4.77 36.68 7.50
CA VAL A 49 4.66 36.43 8.95
C VAL A 49 5.75 37.17 9.71
N GLU A 50 5.37 37.76 10.85
CA GLU A 50 6.34 38.30 11.78
C GLU A 50 7.31 37.23 12.29
N THR A 51 8.57 37.61 12.53
CA THR A 51 9.66 36.68 12.88
C THR A 51 9.32 35.77 14.06
N SER A 52 8.54 36.23 15.03
CA SER A 52 8.14 35.44 16.21
C SER A 52 7.18 34.29 15.87
N SER A 53 6.32 34.45 14.88
CA SER A 53 5.29 33.47 14.49
C SER A 53 5.68 32.62 13.28
N PHE A 54 6.73 33.03 12.55
CA PHE A 54 7.22 32.37 11.34
C PHE A 54 7.46 30.87 11.53
N ILE A 55 8.23 30.50 12.56
CA ILE A 55 8.61 29.10 12.82
C ILE A 55 7.37 28.28 13.17
N ILE A 56 6.44 28.84 13.96
CA ILE A 56 5.22 28.13 14.37
C ILE A 56 4.35 27.83 13.16
N MET A 57 4.10 28.81 12.28
CA MET A 57 3.28 28.62 11.08
C MET A 57 3.91 27.63 10.12
N LEU A 58 5.21 27.69 9.94
CA LEU A 58 5.97 26.74 9.14
C LEU A 58 5.83 25.31 9.69
N ILE A 59 5.96 25.13 11.02
CA ILE A 59 5.79 23.82 11.67
C ILE A 59 4.38 23.30 11.47
N ILE A 60 3.34 24.11 11.68
CA ILE A 60 1.93 23.69 11.50
C ILE A 60 1.70 23.23 10.07
N TYR A 61 2.24 23.93 9.07
CA TYR A 61 2.14 23.52 7.66
C TYR A 61 2.79 22.16 7.41
N PHE A 62 4.03 21.95 7.88
CA PHE A 62 4.74 20.69 7.68
C PHE A 62 4.19 19.53 8.50
N VAL A 63 3.64 19.79 9.69
CA VAL A 63 2.85 18.78 10.44
C VAL A 63 1.63 18.36 9.65
N GLY A 64 0.91 19.31 9.05
CA GLY A 64 -0.20 18.99 8.15
C GLY A 64 0.21 18.11 6.97
N LEU A 65 1.32 18.45 6.32
CA LEU A 65 1.88 17.65 5.24
C LEU A 65 2.27 16.24 5.71
N LEU A 66 2.87 16.11 6.89
CA LEU A 66 3.24 14.83 7.49
C LEU A 66 2.00 13.96 7.78
N LEU A 67 0.92 14.55 8.28
CA LEU A 67 -0.35 13.84 8.52
C LEU A 67 -0.91 13.28 7.22
N ILE A 68 -0.88 14.03 6.11
CA ILE A 68 -1.28 13.53 4.79
C ILE A 68 -0.42 12.33 4.36
N ILE A 69 0.89 12.39 4.61
CA ILE A 69 1.80 11.30 4.28
C ILE A 69 1.51 10.06 5.12
N ILE A 70 1.26 10.23 6.42
CA ILE A 70 0.95 9.13 7.33
C ILE A 70 -0.36 8.48 6.94
N ASP A 71 -1.40 9.28 6.67
CA ASP A 71 -2.69 8.76 6.22
C ASP A 71 -2.53 7.88 4.99
N GLY A 72 -1.94 8.45 3.96
CA GLY A 72 -1.76 7.72 2.72
C GLY A 72 -0.84 6.49 2.83
N LYS A 73 -0.02 6.34 3.87
CA LYS A 73 0.88 5.18 4.06
C LYS A 73 0.34 4.13 5.03
N ILE A 74 -0.39 4.54 6.04
CA ILE A 74 -0.70 3.69 7.19
C ILE A 74 -2.20 3.46 7.30
N LEU A 75 -2.98 4.53 7.48
CA LEU A 75 -4.42 4.42 7.72
C LEU A 75 -5.19 4.23 6.41
N ASN A 76 -4.90 5.06 5.41
CA ASN A 76 -5.54 5.06 4.10
C ASN A 76 -7.08 5.20 4.16
N ASP A 77 -7.59 5.90 5.20
CA ASP A 77 -9.00 6.17 5.44
C ASP A 77 -9.40 7.64 5.20
N GLY A 78 -8.41 8.53 4.99
CA GLY A 78 -8.59 9.95 4.73
C GLY A 78 -8.75 10.82 5.98
N THR A 79 -8.82 10.27 7.19
CA THR A 79 -9.01 11.04 8.42
C THR A 79 -7.84 11.96 8.73
N LEU A 80 -6.62 11.43 8.75
CA LEU A 80 -5.43 12.25 8.96
C LEU A 80 -5.13 13.15 7.76
N ALA A 81 -5.48 12.73 6.54
CA ALA A 81 -5.32 13.56 5.36
C ALA A 81 -6.20 14.81 5.42
N THR A 82 -7.44 14.68 5.89
CA THR A 82 -8.36 15.86 6.06
C THR A 82 -7.87 16.80 7.16
N LEU A 83 -7.43 16.26 8.31
CA LEU A 83 -6.82 17.06 9.37
C LEU A 83 -5.54 17.74 8.91
N GLY A 84 -4.70 17.03 8.16
CA GLY A 84 -3.46 17.56 7.60
C GLY A 84 -3.72 18.68 6.60
N ALA A 85 -4.68 18.50 5.70
CA ALA A 85 -5.10 19.54 4.75
C ALA A 85 -5.65 20.77 5.48
N ALA A 86 -6.51 20.58 6.48
CA ALA A 86 -7.02 21.67 7.30
C ALA A 86 -5.89 22.44 7.99
N SER A 87 -4.91 21.75 8.57
CA SER A 87 -3.74 22.37 9.20
C SER A 87 -2.91 23.19 8.21
N MET A 88 -2.66 22.67 7.00
CA MET A 88 -1.94 23.39 5.94
C MET A 88 -2.70 24.65 5.51
N LEU A 89 -4.00 24.55 5.25
CA LEU A 89 -4.84 25.66 4.83
C LEU A 89 -4.92 26.74 5.92
N THR A 90 -5.12 26.32 7.17
CA THR A 90 -5.18 27.25 8.33
C THR A 90 -3.84 27.99 8.51
N SER A 91 -2.73 27.27 8.38
CA SER A 91 -1.39 27.87 8.53
C SER A 91 -1.15 28.98 7.50
N VAL A 92 -1.45 28.74 6.20
CA VAL A 92 -1.26 29.77 5.16
C VAL A 92 -2.28 30.89 5.25
N ALA A 93 -3.52 30.60 5.67
CA ALA A 93 -4.54 31.62 5.85
C ALA A 93 -4.20 32.60 6.99
N LEU A 94 -3.76 32.08 8.13
CA LEU A 94 -3.38 32.89 9.30
C LEU A 94 -2.05 33.61 9.13
N ALA A 95 -1.20 33.15 8.22
CA ALA A 95 0.08 33.81 7.88
C ALA A 95 -0.13 35.08 7.05
N ALA A 96 -1.25 35.20 6.33
CA ALA A 96 -1.51 36.32 5.44
C ALA A 96 -1.87 37.58 6.21
N PRO A 97 -1.51 38.78 5.70
CA PRO A 97 -1.77 40.06 6.38
C PRO A 97 -3.25 40.45 6.41
N ASP A 98 -4.03 39.95 5.49
CA ASP A 98 -5.46 40.24 5.34
C ASP A 98 -6.22 39.02 4.80
N LEU A 99 -7.56 39.08 4.92
CA LEU A 99 -8.43 37.97 4.48
C LEU A 99 -8.31 37.66 2.99
N THR A 100 -8.15 38.67 2.15
CA THR A 100 -8.08 38.50 0.70
C THR A 100 -6.80 37.78 0.31
N SER A 101 -5.66 38.21 0.84
CA SER A 101 -4.37 37.53 0.65
C SER A 101 -4.38 36.11 1.18
N GLY A 102 -5.04 35.89 2.32
CA GLY A 102 -5.25 34.54 2.90
C GLY A 102 -6.06 33.63 1.99
N LEU A 103 -7.14 34.12 1.39
CA LEU A 103 -7.95 33.36 0.43
C LEU A 103 -7.13 32.98 -0.81
N TYR A 104 -6.33 33.91 -1.37
CA TYR A 104 -5.43 33.61 -2.48
C TYR A 104 -4.42 32.52 -2.12
N ALA A 105 -3.82 32.60 -0.93
CA ALA A 105 -2.88 31.58 -0.46
C ALA A 105 -3.53 30.19 -0.30
N VAL A 106 -4.74 30.13 0.26
CA VAL A 106 -5.54 28.90 0.40
C VAL A 106 -5.86 28.29 -0.96
N VAL A 107 -6.33 29.11 -1.91
CA VAL A 107 -6.61 28.66 -3.29
C VAL A 107 -5.32 28.15 -3.96
N GLY A 108 -4.17 28.79 -3.69
CA GLY A 108 -2.87 28.34 -4.14
C GLY A 108 -2.55 26.93 -3.65
N VAL A 109 -2.70 26.67 -2.36
CA VAL A 109 -2.49 25.33 -1.78
C VAL A 109 -3.41 24.28 -2.41
N LEU A 110 -4.68 24.60 -2.58
CA LEU A 110 -5.65 23.67 -3.17
C LEU A 110 -5.35 23.35 -4.64
N ILE A 111 -5.06 24.38 -5.43
CA ILE A 111 -4.72 24.20 -6.85
C ILE A 111 -3.35 23.52 -6.99
N GLY A 112 -2.34 23.93 -6.23
CA GLY A 112 -1.03 23.30 -6.24
C GLY A 112 -1.09 21.83 -5.83
N GLY A 113 -1.90 21.53 -4.79
CA GLY A 113 -2.14 20.16 -4.35
C GLY A 113 -2.84 19.32 -5.42
N GLY A 114 -3.90 19.84 -6.04
CA GLY A 114 -4.58 19.16 -7.14
C GLY A 114 -3.68 18.99 -8.38
N ALA A 115 -2.93 20.02 -8.75
CA ALA A 115 -2.02 19.98 -9.89
C ALA A 115 -0.85 19.00 -9.69
N SER A 116 -0.47 18.69 -8.44
CA SER A 116 0.60 17.72 -8.16
C SER A 116 0.33 16.33 -8.75
N PHE A 117 -0.95 15.94 -8.91
CA PHE A 117 -1.33 14.69 -9.56
C PHE A 117 -0.96 14.65 -11.06
N LEU A 118 -0.76 15.80 -11.71
CA LEU A 118 -0.31 15.84 -13.11
C LEU A 118 1.10 15.25 -13.25
N PHE A 119 1.92 15.34 -12.21
CA PHE A 119 3.25 14.73 -12.23
C PHE A 119 3.22 13.21 -12.39
N LEU A 120 2.13 12.55 -11.98
CA LEU A 120 1.97 11.10 -12.17
C LEU A 120 1.82 10.70 -13.64
N LYS A 121 1.45 11.65 -14.52
CA LYS A 121 1.37 11.42 -15.98
C LYS A 121 2.74 11.56 -16.66
N VAL A 122 3.62 12.38 -16.09
CA VAL A 122 4.92 12.73 -16.71
C VAL A 122 6.07 11.95 -16.10
N PHE A 123 6.04 11.74 -14.80
CA PHE A 123 7.13 11.12 -14.04
C PHE A 123 6.75 9.73 -13.52
N LYS A 124 7.76 8.89 -13.29
CA LYS A 124 7.55 7.55 -12.71
C LYS A 124 7.06 7.65 -11.26
N LYS A 125 5.98 6.96 -10.95
CA LYS A 125 5.46 6.84 -9.58
C LYS A 125 6.55 6.34 -8.63
N ARG A 126 6.57 6.89 -7.42
CA ARG A 126 7.50 6.46 -6.37
C ARG A 126 7.13 5.04 -5.91
N LYS A 127 8.01 4.06 -6.10
CA LYS A 127 7.79 2.65 -5.75
C LYS A 127 7.83 2.36 -4.24
N MET A 128 7.80 3.38 -3.36
CA MET A 128 7.87 3.18 -1.91
C MET A 128 6.67 2.41 -1.33
N TRP A 129 5.57 2.35 -2.06
CA TRP A 129 4.31 1.73 -1.62
C TRP A 129 4.26 0.21 -1.80
N THR A 130 5.09 -0.34 -2.69
CA THR A 130 5.09 -1.79 -2.99
C THR A 130 5.95 -2.62 -2.04
N LYS A 131 6.82 -2.00 -1.24
CA LYS A 131 7.71 -2.73 -0.32
C LYS A 131 7.08 -3.01 1.06
N ILE A 132 6.02 -2.30 1.45
CA ILE A 132 5.40 -2.43 2.77
C ILE A 132 4.17 -3.34 2.73
N THR A 133 3.49 -3.44 1.59
CA THR A 133 2.45 -4.44 1.39
C THR A 133 3.09 -5.68 0.79
N LEU A 134 3.01 -6.80 1.50
CA LEU A 134 3.37 -8.13 1.00
C LEU A 134 2.36 -8.51 -0.11
N LYS A 135 2.46 -7.84 -1.27
CA LYS A 135 1.75 -8.19 -2.51
C LYS A 135 2.47 -9.30 -3.27
N TYR A 136 3.20 -10.16 -2.58
CA TYR A 136 3.53 -11.46 -3.11
C TYR A 136 2.27 -12.33 -2.96
N GLN A 137 1.36 -12.21 -3.90
CA GLN A 137 0.51 -13.35 -4.18
C GLN A 137 1.46 -14.48 -4.59
N LEU A 138 1.46 -15.54 -3.80
CA LEU A 138 2.09 -16.82 -4.13
C LEU A 138 1.31 -17.39 -5.32
N THR A 139 1.55 -16.84 -6.51
CA THR A 139 0.92 -17.32 -7.75
C THR A 139 1.77 -18.43 -8.33
N LYS A 140 1.13 -19.43 -8.92
CA LYS A 140 1.80 -20.53 -9.66
C LYS A 140 2.82 -20.02 -10.69
N GLU A 141 2.58 -18.86 -11.28
CA GLU A 141 3.47 -18.18 -12.23
C GLU A 141 4.77 -17.64 -11.60
N GLY A 142 4.81 -17.43 -10.28
CA GLY A 142 5.99 -16.97 -9.53
C GLY A 142 6.91 -18.11 -9.06
N GLY A 143 6.65 -19.37 -9.46
CA GLY A 143 7.45 -20.53 -9.07
C GLY A 143 7.14 -21.05 -7.66
N TYR A 144 6.16 -20.50 -6.96
CA TYR A 144 5.65 -21.05 -5.71
C TYR A 144 4.59 -22.09 -6.00
N ASN A 145 5.05 -23.26 -6.45
CA ASN A 145 4.19 -24.44 -6.56
C ASN A 145 4.36 -25.23 -5.25
N SER A 146 3.36 -25.16 -4.34
CA SER A 146 3.30 -26.04 -3.18
C SER A 146 2.86 -27.47 -3.57
N MET A 147 2.59 -27.71 -4.84
CA MET A 147 2.33 -29.03 -5.39
C MET A 147 3.66 -29.66 -5.82
N ASN A 148 4.00 -30.81 -5.23
CA ASN A 148 4.94 -31.72 -5.87
C ASN A 148 4.31 -32.19 -7.19
N GLU A 149 4.88 -31.81 -8.32
CA GLU A 149 4.37 -32.22 -9.67
C GLU A 149 4.18 -33.74 -9.81
N GLY A 150 4.78 -34.51 -8.89
CA GLY A 150 4.59 -35.94 -8.76
C GLY A 150 3.24 -36.37 -8.19
N TYR A 151 2.56 -35.50 -7.42
CA TYR A 151 1.31 -35.90 -6.75
C TYR A 151 0.08 -35.82 -7.65
N GLU A 152 0.07 -34.95 -8.66
CA GLU A 152 -1.01 -34.92 -9.65
C GLU A 152 -1.17 -36.23 -10.43
N LYS A 153 -0.08 -36.97 -10.58
CA LYS A 153 -0.06 -38.27 -11.27
C LYS A 153 -0.65 -39.41 -10.44
N LEU A 154 -0.87 -39.18 -9.15
CA LEU A 154 -1.43 -40.19 -8.23
C LEU A 154 -2.97 -40.27 -8.28
N VAL A 155 -3.62 -39.36 -8.97
CA VAL A 155 -5.09 -39.39 -9.11
C VAL A 155 -5.51 -40.65 -9.90
N ASN A 156 -6.50 -41.37 -9.38
CA ASN A 156 -6.99 -42.68 -9.83
C ASN A 156 -6.06 -43.89 -9.58
N GLU A 157 -4.90 -43.69 -8.94
CA GLU A 157 -4.05 -44.80 -8.53
C GLU A 157 -4.69 -45.57 -7.36
N GLU A 158 -4.44 -46.90 -7.34
CA GLU A 158 -4.84 -47.78 -6.25
C GLU A 158 -3.74 -47.85 -5.19
N ALA A 159 -4.15 -47.89 -3.95
CA ALA A 159 -3.26 -47.89 -2.79
C ALA A 159 -3.76 -48.85 -1.70
N ILE A 160 -2.88 -49.18 -0.78
CA ILE A 160 -3.23 -49.97 0.42
C ILE A 160 -2.97 -49.11 1.64
N THR A 161 -3.90 -49.07 2.56
CA THR A 161 -3.73 -48.36 3.84
C THR A 161 -2.73 -49.08 4.72
N LEU A 162 -1.67 -48.34 5.16
CA LEU A 162 -0.68 -48.85 6.12
C LEU A 162 -1.12 -48.63 7.58
N THR A 163 -1.97 -47.63 7.79
CA THR A 163 -2.56 -47.30 9.10
C THR A 163 -4.05 -47.05 8.92
N ASP A 164 -4.82 -47.10 10.02
CA ASP A 164 -6.22 -46.68 10.00
C ASP A 164 -6.31 -45.20 9.53
N LEU A 165 -7.27 -44.89 8.66
CA LEU A 165 -7.60 -43.50 8.30
C LEU A 165 -8.76 -42.99 9.14
N ARG A 166 -8.45 -42.04 10.12
CA ARG A 166 -9.43 -41.45 11.08
C ARG A 166 -9.27 -39.93 11.22
N PRO A 167 -9.57 -39.09 10.30
CA PRO A 167 -9.66 -39.27 8.86
C PRO A 167 -8.28 -39.34 8.18
N VAL A 168 -7.18 -39.03 8.89
CA VAL A 168 -5.81 -39.00 8.35
C VAL A 168 -5.08 -40.30 8.69
N GLY A 169 -4.30 -40.80 7.75
CA GLY A 169 -3.42 -41.94 7.93
C GLY A 169 -2.39 -42.05 6.80
N THR A 170 -1.74 -43.19 6.72
CA THR A 170 -0.69 -43.45 5.72
C THR A 170 -1.17 -44.52 4.75
N ILE A 171 -0.96 -44.27 3.46
CA ILE A 171 -1.23 -45.21 2.38
C ILE A 171 0.08 -45.53 1.65
N LYS A 172 0.15 -46.70 1.03
CA LYS A 172 1.25 -47.10 0.15
C LYS A 172 0.76 -47.12 -1.27
N ILE A 173 1.40 -46.33 -2.16
CA ILE A 173 1.20 -46.36 -3.60
C ILE A 173 2.53 -46.82 -4.20
N HIS A 174 2.53 -47.94 -4.92
CA HIS A 174 3.73 -48.60 -5.40
C HIS A 174 4.73 -48.87 -4.23
N ASP A 175 5.89 -48.29 -4.27
CA ASP A 175 6.91 -48.42 -3.21
C ASP A 175 7.01 -47.21 -2.26
N ASN A 176 6.17 -46.21 -2.45
CA ASN A 176 6.23 -44.97 -1.67
C ASN A 176 5.06 -44.84 -0.68
N ASN A 177 5.36 -44.27 0.49
CA ASN A 177 4.36 -43.99 1.52
C ASN A 177 3.91 -42.54 1.40
N TYR A 178 2.59 -42.33 1.47
CA TYR A 178 1.97 -41.02 1.40
C TYR A 178 0.99 -40.81 2.56
N SER A 179 0.91 -39.57 3.05
CA SER A 179 -0.16 -39.18 3.97
C SER A 179 -1.44 -38.97 3.17
N ALA A 180 -2.54 -39.59 3.59
CA ALA A 180 -3.81 -39.49 2.92
C ALA A 180 -4.96 -39.22 3.90
N VAL A 181 -6.05 -38.70 3.38
CA VAL A 181 -7.27 -38.38 4.12
C VAL A 181 -8.43 -39.13 3.51
N SER A 182 -9.23 -39.79 4.35
CA SER A 182 -10.48 -40.42 3.91
C SER A 182 -11.59 -39.36 3.78
N ASN A 183 -12.52 -39.59 2.86
CA ASN A 183 -13.69 -38.73 2.65
C ASN A 183 -14.76 -38.91 3.75
N GLY A 184 -14.38 -38.58 5.00
CA GLY A 184 -15.31 -38.67 6.13
C GLY A 184 -15.61 -40.06 6.65
N GLN A 185 -15.09 -41.11 6.02
CA GLN A 185 -15.26 -42.49 6.43
C GLN A 185 -14.03 -43.02 7.18
N TRP A 186 -14.26 -43.87 8.16
CA TRP A 186 -13.17 -44.63 8.75
C TRP A 186 -12.79 -45.80 7.85
N ILE A 187 -11.52 -45.91 7.51
CA ILE A 187 -10.98 -47.01 6.71
C ILE A 187 -9.90 -47.71 7.52
N ALA A 188 -10.08 -49.01 7.71
CA ALA A 188 -9.15 -49.82 8.47
C ALA A 188 -7.82 -50.01 7.74
N LYS A 189 -6.78 -50.33 8.49
CA LYS A 189 -5.49 -50.77 7.96
C LYS A 189 -5.65 -51.96 7.01
N ASP A 190 -4.74 -52.06 6.04
CA ASP A 190 -4.68 -53.11 5.01
C ASP A 190 -5.92 -53.14 4.08
N SER A 191 -6.65 -52.03 4.00
CA SER A 191 -7.79 -51.87 3.09
C SER A 191 -7.36 -51.32 1.74
N PRO A 192 -7.92 -51.79 0.60
CA PRO A 192 -7.69 -51.19 -0.70
C PRO A 192 -8.45 -49.88 -0.82
N VAL A 193 -7.76 -48.85 -1.30
CA VAL A 193 -8.31 -47.51 -1.52
C VAL A 193 -7.88 -46.96 -2.88
N ARG A 194 -8.65 -46.00 -3.41
CA ARG A 194 -8.31 -45.27 -4.64
C ARG A 194 -8.16 -43.79 -4.34
N VAL A 195 -7.17 -43.17 -4.93
CA VAL A 195 -6.98 -41.72 -4.87
C VAL A 195 -8.00 -41.04 -5.75
N ILE A 196 -8.87 -40.20 -5.16
CA ILE A 196 -9.93 -39.48 -5.87
C ILE A 196 -9.54 -38.04 -6.19
N GLU A 197 -8.74 -37.41 -5.33
CA GLU A 197 -8.36 -36.01 -5.51
C GLU A 197 -6.98 -35.75 -4.86
N VAL A 198 -6.25 -34.84 -5.45
CA VAL A 198 -4.99 -34.32 -4.90
C VAL A 198 -5.04 -32.79 -4.91
N ASP A 199 -4.94 -32.18 -3.73
CA ASP A 199 -4.88 -30.72 -3.56
C ASP A 199 -3.64 -30.35 -2.72
N GLY A 200 -2.61 -29.82 -3.40
CA GLY A 200 -1.31 -29.55 -2.80
C GLY A 200 -0.61 -30.82 -2.28
N THR A 201 -0.53 -30.95 -0.97
CA THR A 201 0.01 -32.14 -0.28
C THR A 201 -1.08 -33.05 0.27
N LYS A 202 -2.35 -32.68 0.13
CA LYS A 202 -3.50 -33.46 0.59
C LYS A 202 -3.89 -34.47 -0.47
N ILE A 203 -3.85 -35.75 -0.15
CA ILE A 203 -4.31 -36.85 -0.99
C ILE A 203 -5.60 -37.37 -0.39
N LEU A 204 -6.70 -37.22 -1.11
CA LEU A 204 -8.02 -37.70 -0.72
C LEU A 204 -8.24 -39.10 -1.30
N VAL A 205 -8.65 -40.03 -0.45
CA VAL A 205 -8.86 -41.42 -0.87
C VAL A 205 -10.24 -41.95 -0.47
N GLU A 206 -10.74 -42.88 -1.24
CA GLU A 206 -11.99 -43.60 -1.00
C GLU A 206 -11.75 -45.10 -0.99
N LYS A 207 -12.50 -45.83 -0.16
CA LYS A 207 -12.41 -47.28 -0.05
C LYS A 207 -12.98 -47.92 -1.34
N ILE A 208 -12.22 -48.88 -1.89
CA ILE A 208 -12.69 -49.68 -2.98
C ILE A 208 -13.63 -50.75 -2.41
N GLU A 209 -14.93 -50.63 -2.68
CA GLU A 209 -15.87 -51.73 -2.39
C GLU A 209 -15.59 -52.89 -3.32
N GLN A 210 -15.18 -54.03 -2.77
CA GLN A 210 -15.09 -55.25 -3.55
C GLN A 210 -16.51 -55.72 -3.82
N ALA A 211 -16.88 -55.82 -5.09
CA ALA A 211 -18.16 -56.33 -5.56
C ALA A 211 -18.27 -57.83 -5.29
#